data_fa3c4f63f453c425ed2e757056287d7d
#
_entry.id   fa3c4f63f453c425ed2e757056287d7d
#
_cell.length_a   1.000
_cell.length_b   1.000
_cell.length_c   1.000
_cell.angle_alpha   90.00
_cell.angle_beta   90.00
_cell.angle_gamma   90.00
#
_symmetry.space_group_name_H-M   'P 1'
#
loop_
_entity.id
_entity.type
_entity.pdbx_description
1 polymer ?
#
loop_
_entity_poly.entity_id
_entity_poly.type
_entity_poly.pdbx_seq_one_letter_code
_entity_poly.pdbx_strand_id
1 'polypeptide(L)'
;MGKALKRWWPLFMLPTCLAFMIGFVIPFIQGFYLSFCQFIIISNAHFVGIENYVRALSDPQFSTSFFFTVAFAFLSTVLINVIALAIAQALTRKALKGTNIFRTIFFMPNLIGGIVLGYIWQILINCLLSNVGAQLIALNSAAGFWGLIILTLWQQVGYMMIIYIAGLQSIPSDYIEAAKVDGATAWQTFWKVKIPNLMPTITTCLFLSITNGFKLFDQNLALTGGAPAHSTEMLALNIYNTFYSRAGIAWQGIGQAKAVIFCILVVAISMIQLKATRSKEVQQ
;
A
#
# COMPACT_ATOMS: atom_id res chain seq x y z
N MET A 1 23.22 -2.64 35.01
CA MET A 1 22.79 -1.88 33.82
C MET A 1 21.39 -1.23 33.94
N GLY A 2 20.40 -1.78 34.63
CA GLY A 2 19.02 -1.25 34.62
C GLY A 2 18.74 0.11 35.26
N LYS A 3 19.47 0.51 36.35
CA LYS A 3 19.18 1.79 37.03
C LYS A 3 19.70 3.03 36.27
N ALA A 4 20.87 2.93 35.63
CA ALA A 4 21.41 4.03 34.81
C ALA A 4 20.56 4.26 33.54
N LEU A 5 20.13 3.17 32.86
CA LEU A 5 19.24 3.25 31.70
C LEU A 5 17.89 3.90 32.07
N LYS A 6 17.30 3.54 33.21
CA LYS A 6 16.04 4.13 33.71
C LYS A 6 16.13 5.63 34.02
N ARG A 7 17.33 6.13 34.33
CA ARG A 7 17.55 7.55 34.66
C ARG A 7 17.75 8.40 33.40
N TRP A 8 18.44 7.86 32.38
CA TRP A 8 18.87 8.63 31.21
C TRP A 8 18.06 8.38 29.94
N TRP A 9 17.15 7.37 29.92
CA TRP A 9 16.33 7.07 28.73
C TRP A 9 15.54 8.28 28.18
N PRO A 10 14.99 9.21 29.02
CA PRO A 10 14.27 10.35 28.44
C PRO A 10 15.18 11.26 27.62
N LEU A 11 16.44 11.44 28.06
CA LEU A 11 17.41 12.27 27.36
C LEU A 11 17.77 11.69 25.98
N PHE A 12 17.90 10.37 25.86
CA PHE A 12 18.18 9.70 24.61
C PHE A 12 16.97 9.68 23.67
N MET A 13 15.76 9.59 24.18
CA MET A 13 14.54 9.62 23.37
C MET A 13 14.09 11.03 22.98
N LEU A 14 14.48 12.03 23.76
CA LEU A 14 14.01 13.41 23.59
C LEU A 14 14.26 13.98 22.18
N PRO A 15 15.45 13.85 21.54
CA PRO A 15 15.65 14.36 20.19
C PRO A 15 14.70 13.73 19.16
N THR A 16 14.52 12.40 19.23
CA THR A 16 13.63 11.67 18.33
C THR A 16 12.16 12.04 18.57
N CYS A 17 11.74 12.15 19.85
CA CYS A 17 10.39 12.58 20.20
C CYS A 17 10.11 14.02 19.75
N LEU A 18 11.06 14.94 19.93
CA LEU A 18 10.93 16.32 19.45
C LEU A 18 10.82 16.39 17.93
N ALA A 19 11.67 15.67 17.21
CA ALA A 19 11.61 15.61 15.74
C ALA A 19 10.26 15.05 15.27
N PHE A 20 9.74 14.00 15.92
CA PHE A 20 8.43 13.43 15.62
C PHE A 20 7.28 14.39 15.94
N MET A 21 7.35 15.08 17.08
CA MET A 21 6.34 16.10 17.46
C MET A 21 6.27 17.23 16.43
N ILE A 22 7.44 17.81 16.08
CA ILE A 22 7.51 18.94 15.16
C ILE A 22 7.18 18.53 13.71
N GLY A 23 7.72 17.39 13.25
CA GLY A 23 7.60 16.97 11.85
C GLY A 23 6.29 16.23 11.53
N PHE A 24 5.64 15.65 12.53
CA PHE A 24 4.44 14.82 12.32
C PHE A 24 3.24 15.26 13.15
N VAL A 25 3.34 15.29 14.49
CA VAL A 25 2.17 15.48 15.36
C VAL A 25 1.57 16.89 15.20
N ILE A 26 2.41 17.93 15.23
CA ILE A 26 1.92 19.32 15.10
C ILE A 26 1.25 19.55 13.73
N PRO A 27 1.88 19.21 12.57
CA PRO A 27 1.24 19.35 11.27
C PRO A 27 -0.03 18.51 11.13
N PHE A 28 -0.06 17.31 11.73
CA PHE A 28 -1.26 16.46 11.72
C PHE A 28 -2.44 17.11 12.46
N ILE A 29 -2.20 17.64 13.66
CA ILE A 29 -3.24 18.34 14.44
C ILE A 29 -3.70 19.61 13.72
N GLN A 30 -2.77 20.37 13.15
CA GLN A 30 -3.10 21.56 12.34
C GLN A 30 -3.92 21.18 11.11
N GLY A 31 -3.53 20.13 10.37
CA GLY A 31 -4.29 19.63 9.24
C GLY A 31 -5.70 19.16 9.62
N PHE A 32 -5.82 18.48 10.78
CA PHE A 32 -7.12 18.09 11.31
C PHE A 32 -8.00 19.31 11.63
N TYR A 33 -7.46 20.35 12.27
CA TYR A 33 -8.19 21.60 12.51
C TYR A 33 -8.58 22.30 11.20
N LEU A 34 -7.67 22.39 10.24
CA LEU A 34 -7.91 23.02 8.93
C LEU A 34 -8.97 22.30 8.10
N SER A 35 -9.25 21.03 8.35
CA SER A 35 -10.35 20.33 7.69
C SER A 35 -11.74 20.88 8.02
N PHE A 36 -11.86 21.58 9.15
CA PHE A 36 -13.07 22.30 9.55
C PHE A 36 -13.06 23.78 9.14
N CYS A 37 -12.03 24.21 8.41
CA CYS A 37 -11.87 25.60 8.00
C CYS A 37 -11.96 25.75 6.49
N GLN A 38 -12.48 26.90 6.05
CA GLN A 38 -12.34 27.36 4.67
C GLN A 38 -11.12 28.28 4.59
N PHE A 39 -10.18 28.03 3.69
CA PHE A 39 -8.95 28.80 3.57
C PHE A 39 -8.34 28.67 2.16
N ILE A 40 -7.53 29.65 1.79
CA ILE A 40 -6.58 29.56 0.67
C ILE A 40 -5.17 29.52 1.25
N ILE A 41 -4.92 30.37 2.24
CA ILE A 41 -3.68 30.48 3.00
C ILE A 41 -4.03 30.24 4.47
N ILE A 42 -3.17 29.57 5.20
CA ILE A 42 -3.41 29.18 6.61
C ILE A 42 -3.77 30.39 7.49
N SER A 43 -3.19 31.58 7.20
CA SER A 43 -3.47 32.83 7.92
C SER A 43 -4.90 33.34 7.74
N ASN A 44 -5.61 32.94 6.68
CA ASN A 44 -7.00 33.37 6.38
C ASN A 44 -7.99 32.21 6.59
N ALA A 45 -7.72 31.32 7.51
CA ALA A 45 -8.59 30.19 7.80
C ALA A 45 -9.81 30.65 8.63
N HIS A 46 -11.00 30.43 8.07
CA HIS A 46 -12.28 30.69 8.74
C HIS A 46 -12.97 29.37 9.08
N PHE A 47 -13.38 29.21 10.31
CA PHE A 47 -14.06 27.98 10.76
C PHE A 47 -15.47 27.87 10.13
N VAL A 48 -15.74 26.78 9.43
CA VAL A 48 -17.01 26.47 8.75
C VAL A 48 -17.68 25.19 9.25
N GLY A 49 -17.16 24.61 10.33
CA GLY A 49 -17.69 23.37 10.89
C GLY A 49 -17.56 22.20 9.94
N ILE A 50 -18.62 21.41 9.80
CA ILE A 50 -18.62 20.16 9.02
C ILE A 50 -18.91 20.36 7.52
N GLU A 51 -19.04 21.58 7.04
CA GLU A 51 -19.43 21.87 5.66
C GLU A 51 -18.47 21.24 4.63
N ASN A 52 -17.17 21.30 4.90
CA ASN A 52 -16.16 20.67 4.05
C ASN A 52 -16.35 19.15 3.92
N TYR A 53 -16.75 18.48 4.99
CA TYR A 53 -17.02 17.04 4.98
C TYR A 53 -18.27 16.70 4.18
N VAL A 54 -19.33 17.49 4.31
CA VAL A 54 -20.55 17.32 3.52
C VAL A 54 -20.23 17.50 2.04
N ARG A 55 -19.49 18.54 1.66
CA ARG A 55 -19.08 18.78 0.28
C ARG A 55 -18.13 17.69 -0.23
N ALA A 56 -17.19 17.19 0.60
CA ALA A 56 -16.28 16.11 0.24
C ALA A 56 -17.04 14.81 -0.09
N LEU A 57 -18.01 14.43 0.73
CA LEU A 57 -18.82 13.22 0.54
C LEU A 57 -19.84 13.36 -0.61
N SER A 58 -20.26 14.58 -0.93
CA SER A 58 -21.15 14.87 -2.06
C SER A 58 -20.43 15.00 -3.39
N ASP A 59 -19.09 14.98 -3.41
CA ASP A 59 -18.30 15.06 -4.64
C ASP A 59 -18.32 13.72 -5.41
N PRO A 60 -18.94 13.67 -6.61
CA PRO A 60 -19.01 12.42 -7.41
C PRO A 60 -17.63 11.85 -7.76
N GLN A 61 -16.62 12.73 -7.97
CA GLN A 61 -15.27 12.27 -8.25
C GLN A 61 -14.63 11.56 -7.06
N PHE A 62 -14.93 12.03 -5.84
CA PHE A 62 -14.44 11.37 -4.63
C PHE A 62 -15.02 9.96 -4.47
N SER A 63 -16.32 9.79 -4.74
CA SER A 63 -16.97 8.47 -4.73
C SER A 63 -16.38 7.53 -5.80
N THR A 64 -16.19 8.03 -7.02
CA THR A 64 -15.56 7.24 -8.09
C THR A 64 -14.15 6.80 -7.72
N SER A 65 -13.34 7.73 -7.22
CA SER A 65 -11.97 7.45 -6.75
C SER A 65 -11.94 6.46 -5.57
N PHE A 66 -12.95 6.52 -4.69
CA PHE A 66 -13.09 5.55 -3.61
C PHE A 66 -13.26 4.12 -4.11
N PHE A 67 -14.25 3.89 -4.98
CA PHE A 67 -14.52 2.55 -5.52
C PHE A 67 -13.37 2.04 -6.38
N PHE A 68 -12.76 2.90 -7.18
CA PHE A 68 -11.58 2.55 -7.97
C PHE A 68 -10.41 2.13 -7.07
N THR A 69 -10.14 2.89 -6.00
CA THR A 69 -9.06 2.58 -5.04
C THR A 69 -9.33 1.28 -4.29
N VAL A 70 -10.57 1.04 -3.85
CA VAL A 70 -10.95 -0.22 -3.18
C VAL A 70 -10.77 -1.42 -4.10
N ALA A 71 -11.27 -1.33 -5.34
CA ALA A 71 -11.13 -2.40 -6.33
C ALA A 71 -9.65 -2.69 -6.63
N PHE A 72 -8.87 -1.64 -6.84
CA PHE A 72 -7.42 -1.74 -7.07
C PHE A 72 -6.68 -2.35 -5.87
N ALA A 73 -6.90 -1.82 -4.65
CA ALA A 73 -6.21 -2.27 -3.44
C ALA A 73 -6.54 -3.73 -3.13
N PHE A 74 -7.79 -4.15 -3.28
CA PHE A 74 -8.19 -5.53 -3.06
C PHE A 74 -7.53 -6.47 -4.08
N LEU A 75 -7.67 -6.17 -5.38
CA LEU A 75 -7.14 -7.03 -6.44
C LEU A 75 -5.61 -7.11 -6.40
N SER A 76 -4.92 -5.97 -6.26
CA SER A 76 -3.45 -5.93 -6.16
C SER A 76 -2.96 -6.68 -4.93
N THR A 77 -3.60 -6.53 -3.77
CA THR A 77 -3.23 -7.25 -2.54
C THR A 77 -3.30 -8.76 -2.73
N VAL A 78 -4.41 -9.27 -3.31
CA VAL A 78 -4.57 -10.71 -3.56
C VAL A 78 -3.48 -11.21 -4.51
N LEU A 79 -3.31 -10.54 -5.65
CA LEU A 79 -2.35 -10.97 -6.67
C LEU A 79 -0.91 -10.89 -6.17
N ILE A 80 -0.50 -9.80 -5.51
CA ILE A 80 0.85 -9.64 -4.95
C ILE A 80 1.16 -10.79 -3.98
N ASN A 81 0.27 -11.06 -3.03
CA ASN A 81 0.52 -12.06 -2.00
C ASN A 81 0.54 -13.49 -2.57
N VAL A 82 -0.37 -13.82 -3.48
CA VAL A 82 -0.38 -15.14 -4.13
C VAL A 82 0.88 -15.37 -4.95
N ILE A 83 1.26 -14.41 -5.79
CA ILE A 83 2.46 -14.52 -6.64
C ILE A 83 3.74 -14.53 -5.78
N ALA A 84 3.85 -13.62 -4.80
CA ALA A 84 5.00 -13.54 -3.92
C ALA A 84 5.21 -14.83 -3.09
N LEU A 85 4.13 -15.39 -2.54
CA LEU A 85 4.18 -16.66 -1.79
C LEU A 85 4.56 -17.83 -2.71
N ALA A 86 4.01 -17.89 -3.92
CA ALA A 86 4.35 -18.94 -4.88
C ALA A 86 5.84 -18.90 -5.27
N ILE A 87 6.38 -17.72 -5.56
CA ILE A 87 7.80 -17.54 -5.87
C ILE A 87 8.67 -17.85 -4.64
N ALA A 88 8.28 -17.36 -3.45
CA ALA A 88 9.00 -17.66 -2.20
C ALA A 88 9.07 -19.16 -1.92
N GLN A 89 7.95 -19.88 -2.08
CA GLN A 89 7.90 -21.33 -1.93
C GLN A 89 8.80 -22.06 -2.97
N ALA A 90 8.88 -21.55 -4.19
CA ALA A 90 9.78 -22.11 -5.22
C ALA A 90 11.25 -21.88 -4.85
N LEU A 91 11.61 -20.64 -4.43
CA LEU A 91 12.99 -20.25 -4.12
C LEU A 91 13.52 -20.81 -2.78
N THR A 92 12.65 -21.34 -1.92
CA THR A 92 13.06 -22.01 -0.67
C THR A 92 13.34 -23.51 -0.83
N ARG A 93 13.18 -24.08 -2.04
CA ARG A 93 13.53 -25.48 -2.31
C ARG A 93 15.05 -25.69 -2.26
N LYS A 94 15.51 -26.69 -1.49
CA LYS A 94 16.95 -27.01 -1.32
C LYS A 94 17.70 -27.32 -2.62
N ALA A 95 16.99 -27.73 -3.68
CA ALA A 95 17.59 -28.15 -4.97
C ALA A 95 17.89 -26.98 -5.92
N LEU A 96 17.41 -25.76 -5.67
CA LEU A 96 17.56 -24.62 -6.58
C LEU A 96 18.90 -23.92 -6.36
N LYS A 97 19.76 -23.94 -7.38
CA LYS A 97 21.01 -23.18 -7.41
C LYS A 97 20.74 -21.74 -7.87
N GLY A 98 21.50 -20.77 -7.37
CA GLY A 98 21.36 -19.37 -7.80
C GLY A 98 20.18 -18.60 -7.20
N THR A 99 19.58 -19.07 -6.12
CA THR A 99 18.43 -18.44 -5.46
C THR A 99 18.67 -16.97 -5.11
N ASN A 100 19.90 -16.58 -4.76
CA ASN A 100 20.23 -15.19 -4.43
C ASN A 100 20.14 -14.28 -5.65
N ILE A 101 20.48 -14.75 -6.85
CA ILE A 101 20.35 -13.97 -8.09
C ILE A 101 18.86 -13.70 -8.36
N PHE A 102 18.01 -14.72 -8.26
CA PHE A 102 16.56 -14.53 -8.44
C PHE A 102 15.97 -13.57 -7.39
N ARG A 103 16.38 -13.70 -6.11
CA ARG A 103 15.95 -12.75 -5.06
C ARG A 103 16.32 -11.31 -5.42
N THR A 104 17.54 -11.08 -5.88
CA THR A 104 18.00 -9.74 -6.29
C THR A 104 17.20 -9.20 -7.48
N ILE A 105 17.01 -10.02 -8.53
CA ILE A 105 16.27 -9.60 -9.73
C ILE A 105 14.82 -9.24 -9.41
N PHE A 106 14.13 -10.06 -8.63
CA PHE A 106 12.74 -9.78 -8.24
C PHE A 106 12.61 -8.58 -7.28
N PHE A 107 13.62 -8.33 -6.45
CA PHE A 107 13.60 -7.22 -5.50
C PHE A 107 13.96 -5.87 -6.13
N MET A 108 14.78 -5.88 -7.19
CA MET A 108 15.31 -4.65 -7.82
C MET A 108 14.22 -3.64 -8.22
N PRO A 109 13.08 -4.03 -8.80
CA PRO A 109 12.01 -3.08 -9.15
C PRO A 109 11.50 -2.24 -8.00
N ASN A 110 11.50 -2.77 -6.79
CA ASN A 110 11.03 -2.06 -5.59
C ASN A 110 11.92 -0.87 -5.20
N LEU A 111 13.16 -0.83 -5.68
CA LEU A 111 14.11 0.26 -5.40
C LEU A 111 13.90 1.46 -6.33
N ILE A 112 13.10 1.31 -7.38
CA ILE A 112 12.84 2.38 -8.36
C ILE A 112 11.72 3.27 -7.82
N GLY A 113 11.93 4.58 -7.82
CA GLY A 113 10.93 5.55 -7.39
C GLY A 113 9.65 5.49 -8.23
N GLY A 114 8.49 5.62 -7.58
CA GLY A 114 7.18 5.40 -8.19
C GLY A 114 6.89 6.28 -9.39
N ILE A 115 7.27 7.56 -9.37
CA ILE A 115 7.09 8.50 -10.48
C ILE A 115 7.89 8.05 -11.71
N VAL A 116 9.18 7.76 -11.53
CA VAL A 116 10.05 7.31 -12.63
C VAL A 116 9.53 6.02 -13.23
N LEU A 117 9.16 5.08 -12.37
CA LEU A 117 8.60 3.80 -12.77
C LEU A 117 7.28 3.96 -13.54
N GLY A 118 6.36 4.78 -13.01
CA GLY A 118 5.08 5.05 -13.65
C GLY A 118 5.24 5.62 -15.06
N TYR A 119 6.17 6.56 -15.24
CA TYR A 119 6.44 7.16 -16.53
C TYR A 119 7.05 6.18 -17.55
N ILE A 120 8.00 5.36 -17.11
CA ILE A 120 8.58 4.30 -17.96
C ILE A 120 7.49 3.32 -18.42
N TRP A 121 6.66 2.85 -17.49
CA TRP A 121 5.57 1.94 -17.80
C TRP A 121 4.50 2.57 -18.68
N GLN A 122 4.21 3.85 -18.54
CA GLN A 122 3.30 4.58 -19.43
C GLN A 122 3.77 4.51 -20.88
N ILE A 123 5.06 4.78 -21.12
CA ILE A 123 5.65 4.70 -22.45
C ILE A 123 5.58 3.27 -23.00
N LEU A 124 5.98 2.28 -22.19
CA LEU A 124 5.99 0.87 -22.60
C LEU A 124 4.59 0.36 -22.94
N ILE A 125 3.61 0.61 -22.08
CA ILE A 125 2.24 0.15 -22.31
C ILE A 125 1.62 0.86 -23.50
N ASN A 126 1.81 2.18 -23.64
CA ASN A 126 1.29 2.92 -24.79
C ASN A 126 1.92 2.44 -26.11
N CYS A 127 3.21 2.11 -26.10
CA CYS A 127 3.87 1.52 -27.26
C CYS A 127 3.25 0.16 -27.63
N LEU A 128 3.01 -0.71 -26.66
CA LEU A 128 2.37 -2.02 -26.88
C LEU A 128 0.94 -1.86 -27.41
N LEU A 129 0.14 -0.98 -26.79
CA LEU A 129 -1.24 -0.72 -27.20
C LEU A 129 -1.30 -0.16 -28.64
N SER A 130 -0.42 0.77 -28.98
CA SER A 130 -0.31 1.34 -30.33
C SER A 130 0.01 0.26 -31.37
N ASN A 131 0.93 -0.66 -31.08
CA ASN A 131 1.32 -1.72 -32.01
C ASN A 131 0.19 -2.71 -32.31
N VAL A 132 -0.76 -2.88 -31.39
CA VAL A 132 -1.94 -3.75 -31.57
C VAL A 132 -3.19 -2.98 -32.02
N GLY A 133 -3.05 -1.68 -32.33
CA GLY A 133 -4.17 -0.82 -32.74
C GLY A 133 -5.18 -0.52 -31.64
N ALA A 134 -4.80 -0.71 -30.36
CA ALA A 134 -5.65 -0.43 -29.21
C ALA A 134 -5.53 1.03 -28.75
N GLN A 135 -6.55 1.48 -28.01
CA GLN A 135 -6.55 2.84 -27.45
C GLN A 135 -5.47 2.99 -26.37
N LEU A 136 -4.80 4.13 -26.37
CA LEU A 136 -3.81 4.49 -25.35
C LEU A 136 -4.44 4.57 -23.95
N ILE A 137 -3.63 4.46 -22.89
CA ILE A 137 -4.05 4.55 -21.49
C ILE A 137 -4.89 5.81 -21.24
N ALA A 138 -4.53 6.94 -21.81
CA ALA A 138 -5.23 8.22 -21.65
C ALA A 138 -6.68 8.21 -22.17
N LEU A 139 -7.05 7.25 -23.01
CA LEU A 139 -8.38 7.12 -23.63
C LEU A 139 -9.15 5.89 -23.15
N ASN A 140 -8.51 5.00 -22.38
CA ASN A 140 -9.10 3.73 -21.97
C ASN A 140 -8.85 3.47 -20.47
N SER A 141 -9.91 3.60 -19.66
CA SER A 141 -9.84 3.40 -18.21
C SER A 141 -9.48 1.96 -17.81
N ALA A 142 -9.91 0.97 -18.59
CA ALA A 142 -9.56 -0.43 -18.34
C ALA A 142 -8.05 -0.67 -18.58
N ALA A 143 -7.48 -0.09 -19.65
CA ALA A 143 -6.04 -0.14 -19.89
C ALA A 143 -5.26 0.55 -18.76
N GLY A 144 -5.77 1.68 -18.25
CA GLY A 144 -5.20 2.39 -17.10
C GLY A 144 -5.23 1.54 -15.82
N PHE A 145 -6.36 0.90 -15.52
CA PHE A 145 -6.51 0.03 -14.35
C PHE A 145 -5.55 -1.16 -14.40
N TRP A 146 -5.54 -1.91 -15.51
CA TRP A 146 -4.65 -3.07 -15.65
C TRP A 146 -3.17 -2.66 -15.75
N GLY A 147 -2.88 -1.50 -16.34
CA GLY A 147 -1.54 -0.92 -16.35
C GLY A 147 -1.03 -0.66 -14.93
N LEU A 148 -1.86 -0.06 -14.07
CA LEU A 148 -1.53 0.15 -12.65
C LEU A 148 -1.33 -1.19 -11.90
N ILE A 149 -2.19 -2.19 -12.15
CA ILE A 149 -2.05 -3.52 -11.53
C ILE A 149 -0.72 -4.17 -11.94
N ILE A 150 -0.41 -4.24 -13.24
CA ILE A 150 0.82 -4.88 -13.75
C ILE A 150 2.06 -4.18 -13.20
N LEU A 151 2.09 -2.85 -13.25
CA LEU A 151 3.19 -2.06 -12.71
C LEU A 151 3.41 -2.34 -11.21
N THR A 152 2.33 -2.32 -10.43
CA THR A 152 2.40 -2.51 -8.98
C THR A 152 2.79 -3.94 -8.63
N LEU A 153 2.32 -4.95 -9.36
CA LEU A 153 2.75 -6.33 -9.21
C LEU A 153 4.26 -6.47 -9.45
N TRP A 154 4.73 -5.94 -10.58
CA TRP A 154 6.16 -5.99 -10.93
C TRP A 154 7.03 -5.30 -9.87
N GLN A 155 6.57 -4.21 -9.30
CA GLN A 155 7.30 -3.44 -8.28
C GLN A 155 7.28 -4.13 -6.91
N GLN A 156 6.14 -4.66 -6.46
CA GLN A 156 5.96 -5.06 -5.06
C GLN A 156 6.08 -6.56 -4.78
N VAL A 157 5.90 -7.42 -5.79
CA VAL A 157 5.97 -8.88 -5.61
C VAL A 157 7.32 -9.32 -5.02
N GLY A 158 8.43 -8.74 -5.50
CA GLY A 158 9.76 -9.10 -5.00
C GLY A 158 10.00 -8.72 -3.54
N TYR A 159 9.47 -7.59 -3.09
CA TYR A 159 9.55 -7.18 -1.68
C TYR A 159 8.76 -8.13 -0.77
N MET A 160 7.51 -8.43 -1.12
CA MET A 160 6.69 -9.39 -0.36
C MET A 160 7.28 -10.80 -0.40
N MET A 161 7.84 -11.22 -1.53
CA MET A 161 8.53 -12.50 -1.68
C MET A 161 9.67 -12.66 -0.66
N ILE A 162 10.49 -11.63 -0.42
CA ILE A 162 11.57 -11.69 0.58
C ILE A 162 11.01 -11.91 1.98
N ILE A 163 9.93 -11.22 2.34
CA ILE A 163 9.28 -11.38 3.64
C ILE A 163 8.73 -12.81 3.77
N TYR A 164 8.09 -13.34 2.73
CA TYR A 164 7.62 -14.74 2.73
C TYR A 164 8.76 -15.76 2.79
N ILE A 165 9.90 -15.51 2.14
CA ILE A 165 11.08 -16.37 2.26
C ILE A 165 11.57 -16.42 3.71
N ALA A 166 11.67 -15.27 4.37
CA ALA A 166 12.08 -15.23 5.78
C ALA A 166 11.09 -16.00 6.66
N GLY A 167 9.80 -15.82 6.47
CA GLY A 167 8.76 -16.57 7.19
C GLY A 167 8.81 -18.08 6.92
N LEU A 168 9.02 -18.50 5.67
CA LEU A 168 9.16 -19.94 5.34
C LEU A 168 10.41 -20.56 5.95
N GLN A 169 11.49 -19.79 6.07
CA GLN A 169 12.76 -20.26 6.67
C GLN A 169 12.71 -20.30 8.20
N SER A 170 11.79 -19.57 8.85
CA SER A 170 11.59 -19.62 10.31
C SER A 170 10.83 -20.86 10.78
N ILE A 171 10.18 -21.60 9.88
CA ILE A 171 9.45 -22.84 10.24
C ILE A 171 10.46 -23.92 10.57
N PRO A 172 10.40 -24.53 11.80
CA PRO A 172 11.29 -25.63 12.19
C PRO A 172 11.20 -26.80 11.20
N SER A 173 12.37 -27.36 10.82
CA SER A 173 12.43 -28.51 9.91
C SER A 173 11.69 -29.74 10.43
N ASP A 174 11.67 -29.90 11.75
CA ASP A 174 11.05 -31.03 12.45
C ASP A 174 9.55 -31.17 12.12
N TYR A 175 8.82 -30.05 11.98
CA TYR A 175 7.41 -30.08 11.58
C TYR A 175 7.22 -30.62 10.15
N ILE A 176 8.16 -30.30 9.25
CA ILE A 176 8.12 -30.76 7.87
C ILE A 176 8.53 -32.23 7.79
N GLU A 177 9.49 -32.66 8.63
CA GLU A 177 9.97 -34.03 8.69
C GLU A 177 8.92 -34.94 9.34
N ALA A 178 8.29 -34.54 10.42
CA ALA A 178 7.17 -35.27 11.05
C ALA A 178 6.02 -35.48 10.03
N ALA A 179 5.61 -34.44 9.31
CA ALA A 179 4.58 -34.55 8.29
C ALA A 179 4.94 -35.57 7.18
N LYS A 180 6.23 -35.67 6.81
CA LYS A 180 6.68 -36.66 5.83
C LYS A 180 6.66 -38.09 6.40
N VAL A 181 7.01 -38.27 7.68
CA VAL A 181 6.94 -39.57 8.36
C VAL A 181 5.48 -40.04 8.43
N ASP A 182 4.55 -39.11 8.66
CA ASP A 182 3.11 -39.36 8.65
C ASP A 182 2.52 -39.60 7.23
N GLY A 183 3.36 -39.62 6.19
CA GLY A 183 2.94 -39.87 4.80
C GLY A 183 2.22 -38.70 4.12
N ALA A 184 2.34 -37.46 4.66
CA ALA A 184 1.72 -36.31 4.04
C ALA A 184 2.35 -35.94 2.68
N THR A 185 1.52 -35.69 1.68
CA THR A 185 1.96 -35.19 0.38
C THR A 185 2.52 -33.76 0.51
N ALA A 186 3.29 -33.31 -0.48
CA ALA A 186 3.83 -31.93 -0.52
C ALA A 186 2.72 -30.87 -0.44
N TRP A 187 1.56 -31.13 -1.06
CA TRP A 187 0.39 -30.26 -1.01
C TRP A 187 -0.26 -30.21 0.38
N GLN A 188 -0.39 -31.39 1.03
CA GLN A 188 -0.89 -31.46 2.41
C GLN A 188 0.05 -30.78 3.39
N THR A 189 1.37 -30.99 3.25
CA THR A 189 2.38 -30.31 4.07
C THR A 189 2.32 -28.78 3.87
N PHE A 190 2.11 -28.32 2.63
CA PHE A 190 1.98 -26.87 2.38
C PHE A 190 0.77 -26.27 3.09
N TRP A 191 -0.42 -26.83 2.91
CA TRP A 191 -1.65 -26.25 3.45
C TRP A 191 -1.87 -26.52 4.94
N LYS A 192 -1.47 -27.70 5.45
CA LYS A 192 -1.74 -28.11 6.83
C LYS A 192 -0.60 -27.78 7.81
N VAL A 193 0.63 -27.61 7.31
CA VAL A 193 1.79 -27.34 8.17
C VAL A 193 2.36 -25.95 7.89
N LYS A 194 2.74 -25.65 6.62
CA LYS A 194 3.43 -24.39 6.33
C LYS A 194 2.52 -23.19 6.44
N ILE A 195 1.33 -23.20 5.85
CA ILE A 195 0.39 -22.06 5.88
C ILE A 195 0.00 -21.65 7.30
N PRO A 196 -0.39 -22.56 8.20
CA PRO A 196 -0.71 -22.19 9.58
C PRO A 196 0.48 -21.56 10.33
N ASN A 197 1.69 -22.12 10.17
CA ASN A 197 2.90 -21.56 10.77
C ASN A 197 3.37 -20.25 10.12
N LEU A 198 2.92 -19.96 8.90
CA LEU A 198 3.23 -18.75 8.15
C LEU A 198 2.22 -17.61 8.42
N MET A 199 1.15 -17.85 9.18
CA MET A 199 0.10 -16.86 9.42
C MET A 199 0.61 -15.50 9.91
N PRO A 200 1.58 -15.37 10.82
CA PRO A 200 2.13 -14.07 11.22
C PRO A 200 2.75 -13.31 10.04
N THR A 201 3.47 -14.03 9.18
CA THR A 201 4.07 -13.44 7.96
C THR A 201 2.99 -13.03 6.95
N ILE A 202 1.97 -13.87 6.75
CA ILE A 202 0.83 -13.57 5.88
C ILE A 202 0.11 -12.32 6.37
N THR A 203 -0.15 -12.20 7.68
CA THR A 203 -0.75 -11.02 8.31
C THR A 203 0.04 -9.75 7.98
N THR A 204 1.37 -9.82 8.15
CA THR A 204 2.27 -8.69 7.85
C THR A 204 2.24 -8.32 6.38
N CYS A 205 2.35 -9.30 5.47
CA CYS A 205 2.32 -9.06 4.03
C CYS A 205 0.98 -8.48 3.56
N LEU A 206 -0.13 -8.99 4.07
CA LEU A 206 -1.46 -8.45 3.77
C LEU A 206 -1.60 -7.01 4.27
N PHE A 207 -1.15 -6.72 5.50
CA PHE A 207 -1.17 -5.36 6.05
C PHE A 207 -0.39 -4.38 5.17
N LEU A 208 0.83 -4.74 4.79
CA LEU A 208 1.68 -3.90 3.96
C LEU A 208 1.08 -3.71 2.56
N SER A 209 0.59 -4.78 1.93
CA SER A 209 0.01 -4.72 0.58
C SER A 209 -1.26 -3.86 0.53
N ILE A 210 -2.19 -4.05 1.48
CA ILE A 210 -3.42 -3.26 1.55
C ILE A 210 -3.07 -1.78 1.77
N THR A 211 -2.21 -1.48 2.75
CA THR A 211 -1.84 -0.10 3.08
C THR A 211 -1.16 0.59 1.90
N ASN A 212 -0.26 -0.11 1.20
CA ASN A 212 0.40 0.41 0.01
C ASN A 212 -0.58 0.61 -1.15
N GLY A 213 -1.52 -0.32 -1.34
CA GLY A 213 -2.55 -0.22 -2.37
C GLY A 213 -3.44 1.02 -2.18
N PHE A 214 -3.91 1.28 -0.96
CA PHE A 214 -4.70 2.48 -0.69
C PHE A 214 -3.91 3.78 -0.85
N LYS A 215 -2.64 3.80 -0.46
CA LYS A 215 -1.77 5.00 -0.50
C LYS A 215 -1.08 5.21 -1.85
N LEU A 216 -1.37 4.41 -2.87
CA LEU A 216 -0.73 4.53 -4.18
C LEU A 216 -1.02 5.90 -4.80
N PHE A 217 0.03 6.71 -4.95
CA PHE A 217 -0.02 8.06 -5.48
C PHE A 217 0.91 8.23 -6.69
N ASP A 218 2.20 8.01 -6.49
CA ASP A 218 3.25 8.30 -7.48
C ASP A 218 3.01 7.59 -8.82
N GLN A 219 2.69 6.30 -8.77
CA GLN A 219 2.44 5.46 -9.93
C GLN A 219 1.15 5.89 -10.65
N ASN A 220 0.10 6.23 -9.89
CA ASN A 220 -1.16 6.71 -10.46
C ASN A 220 -0.97 8.06 -11.15
N LEU A 221 -0.23 8.98 -10.50
CA LEU A 221 0.08 10.28 -11.07
C LEU A 221 0.87 10.15 -12.38
N ALA A 222 1.91 9.31 -12.39
CA ALA A 222 2.81 9.21 -13.53
C ALA A 222 2.28 8.32 -14.66
N LEU A 223 1.55 7.23 -14.36
CA LEU A 223 1.06 6.30 -15.37
C LEU A 223 -0.21 6.81 -16.07
N THR A 224 -1.20 7.25 -15.31
CA THR A 224 -2.52 7.60 -15.85
C THR A 224 -2.88 9.06 -15.64
N GLY A 225 -2.36 9.71 -14.58
CA GLY A 225 -2.78 11.06 -14.18
C GLY A 225 -4.28 11.17 -13.90
N GLY A 226 -4.97 10.04 -13.69
CA GLY A 226 -6.42 9.97 -13.55
C GLY A 226 -7.19 9.83 -14.86
N ALA A 227 -6.53 9.87 -16.03
CA ALA A 227 -7.18 9.82 -17.34
C ALA A 227 -7.83 8.43 -17.61
N PRO A 228 -8.89 8.39 -18.45
CA PRO A 228 -9.65 9.48 -19.03
C PRO A 228 -10.64 10.09 -18.02
N ALA A 229 -10.89 11.38 -18.10
CA ALA A 229 -11.93 12.10 -17.34
C ALA A 229 -11.98 11.74 -15.83
N HIS A 230 -10.82 11.62 -15.17
CA HIS A 230 -10.65 11.22 -13.75
C HIS A 230 -11.13 9.81 -13.39
N SER A 231 -11.44 8.95 -14.37
CA SER A 231 -11.98 7.61 -14.11
C SER A 231 -10.96 6.63 -13.52
N THR A 232 -9.65 6.88 -13.67
CA THR A 232 -8.57 6.10 -13.06
C THR A 232 -7.88 6.82 -11.90
N GLU A 233 -8.52 7.87 -11.39
CA GLU A 233 -8.01 8.65 -10.29
C GLU A 233 -8.21 7.92 -8.96
N MET A 234 -7.12 7.60 -8.27
CA MET A 234 -7.17 7.01 -6.94
C MET A 234 -7.38 8.08 -5.86
N LEU A 235 -7.81 7.66 -4.67
CA LEU A 235 -8.13 8.58 -3.55
C LEU A 235 -6.99 9.56 -3.23
N ALA A 236 -5.75 9.09 -3.17
CA ALA A 236 -4.61 9.95 -2.87
C ALA A 236 -4.40 11.02 -3.96
N LEU A 237 -4.58 10.67 -5.24
CA LEU A 237 -4.49 11.60 -6.35
C LEU A 237 -5.70 12.55 -6.38
N ASN A 238 -6.91 12.09 -6.05
CA ASN A 238 -8.09 12.92 -5.93
C ASN A 238 -7.93 14.00 -4.85
N ILE A 239 -7.39 13.63 -3.70
CA ILE A 239 -7.08 14.57 -2.61
C ILE A 239 -6.10 15.64 -3.10
N TYR A 240 -5.01 15.22 -3.74
CA TYR A 240 -4.01 16.11 -4.31
C TYR A 240 -4.62 17.06 -5.34
N ASN A 241 -5.38 16.55 -6.30
CA ASN A 241 -6.05 17.36 -7.32
C ASN A 241 -7.10 18.30 -6.74
N THR A 242 -7.84 17.87 -5.70
CA THR A 242 -8.78 18.74 -5.00
C THR A 242 -8.07 19.91 -4.34
N PHE A 243 -6.90 19.68 -3.75
CA PHE A 243 -6.14 20.68 -3.01
C PHE A 243 -5.39 21.67 -3.94
N TYR A 244 -4.77 21.17 -5.01
CA TYR A 244 -3.84 21.94 -5.84
C TYR A 244 -4.39 22.32 -7.23
N SER A 245 -5.27 21.51 -7.81
CA SER A 245 -5.67 21.69 -9.22
C SER A 245 -7.03 22.36 -9.37
N ARG A 246 -7.87 22.38 -8.32
CA ARG A 246 -9.16 23.04 -8.35
C ARG A 246 -9.03 24.52 -7.94
N ALA A 247 -9.51 25.42 -8.77
CA ALA A 247 -9.52 26.86 -8.48
C ALA A 247 -10.71 27.24 -7.60
N GLY A 248 -10.47 28.10 -6.60
CA GLY A 248 -11.52 28.68 -5.73
C GLY A 248 -11.21 28.55 -4.24
N ILE A 249 -11.89 29.36 -3.45
CA ILE A 249 -11.58 29.59 -2.02
C ILE A 249 -11.86 28.38 -1.12
N ALA A 250 -12.72 27.47 -1.56
CA ALA A 250 -13.22 26.38 -0.70
C ALA A 250 -12.46 25.06 -0.84
N TRP A 251 -11.66 24.87 -1.88
CA TRP A 251 -11.15 23.56 -2.25
C TRP A 251 -10.05 23.04 -1.33
N GLN A 252 -9.24 23.92 -0.73
CA GLN A 252 -8.19 23.51 0.20
C GLN A 252 -8.78 22.87 1.46
N GLY A 253 -9.83 23.48 2.05
CA GLY A 253 -10.53 22.91 3.19
C GLY A 253 -11.23 21.59 2.85
N ILE A 254 -11.84 21.49 1.67
CA ILE A 254 -12.46 20.25 1.18
C ILE A 254 -11.39 19.17 0.95
N GLY A 255 -10.26 19.51 0.32
CA GLY A 255 -9.12 18.60 0.15
C GLY A 255 -8.59 18.07 1.48
N GLN A 256 -8.50 18.95 2.49
CA GLN A 256 -8.11 18.59 3.84
C GLN A 256 -9.12 17.65 4.51
N ALA A 257 -10.42 17.91 4.35
CA ALA A 257 -11.48 17.03 4.86
C ALA A 257 -11.43 15.63 4.19
N LYS A 258 -11.23 15.58 2.88
CA LYS A 258 -10.99 14.31 2.15
C LYS A 258 -9.76 13.56 2.68
N ALA A 259 -8.67 14.26 2.99
CA ALA A 259 -7.47 13.65 3.56
C ALA A 259 -7.74 13.05 4.95
N VAL A 260 -8.54 13.71 5.79
CA VAL A 260 -8.94 13.16 7.09
C VAL A 260 -9.84 11.94 6.93
N ILE A 261 -10.84 11.98 6.03
CA ILE A 261 -11.70 10.82 5.73
C ILE A 261 -10.83 9.66 5.24
N PHE A 262 -9.90 9.91 4.35
CA PHE A 262 -8.97 8.89 3.83
C PHE A 262 -8.09 8.29 4.93
N CYS A 263 -7.54 9.10 5.84
CA CYS A 263 -6.77 8.65 6.98
C CYS A 263 -7.59 7.70 7.87
N ILE A 264 -8.81 8.10 8.25
CA ILE A 264 -9.72 7.27 9.06
C ILE A 264 -10.03 5.96 8.35
N LEU A 265 -10.30 6.00 7.05
CA LEU A 265 -10.59 4.83 6.23
C LEU A 265 -9.42 3.84 6.20
N VAL A 266 -8.20 4.31 5.93
CA VAL A 266 -7.01 3.45 5.89
C VAL A 266 -6.73 2.84 7.25
N VAL A 267 -6.85 3.61 8.34
CA VAL A 267 -6.71 3.12 9.71
C VAL A 267 -7.76 2.06 10.02
N ALA A 268 -9.03 2.32 9.70
CA ALA A 268 -10.12 1.37 9.96
C ALA A 268 -9.92 0.04 9.21
N ILE A 269 -9.61 0.09 7.90
CA ILE A 269 -9.35 -1.11 7.10
C ILE A 269 -8.15 -1.88 7.64
N SER A 270 -7.07 -1.19 8.00
CA SER A 270 -5.87 -1.81 8.56
C SER A 270 -6.14 -2.48 9.90
N MET A 271 -6.93 -1.85 10.78
CA MET A 271 -7.33 -2.42 12.06
C MET A 271 -8.24 -3.64 11.91
N ILE A 272 -9.20 -3.58 10.99
CA ILE A 272 -10.09 -4.71 10.68
C ILE A 272 -9.28 -5.90 10.16
N GLN A 273 -8.37 -5.66 9.21
CA GLN A 273 -7.51 -6.68 8.64
C GLN A 273 -6.62 -7.32 9.72
N LEU A 274 -5.93 -6.51 10.55
CA LEU A 274 -5.10 -7.02 11.63
C LEU A 274 -5.91 -7.87 12.63
N LYS A 275 -7.11 -7.41 13.02
CA LYS A 275 -7.97 -8.16 13.93
C LYS A 275 -8.41 -9.50 13.31
N ALA A 276 -8.78 -9.50 12.03
CA ALA A 276 -9.25 -10.68 11.33
C ALA A 276 -8.15 -11.74 11.12
N THR A 277 -6.90 -11.32 10.93
CA THR A 277 -5.78 -12.24 10.69
C THR A 277 -5.09 -12.69 11.97
N ARG A 278 -4.92 -11.82 12.97
CA ARG A 278 -4.33 -12.17 14.27
C ARG A 278 -5.08 -13.30 14.99
N SER A 279 -6.40 -13.37 14.86
CA SER A 279 -7.20 -14.43 15.47
C SER A 279 -6.89 -15.84 14.93
N LYS A 280 -6.16 -15.93 13.80
CA LYS A 280 -5.75 -17.18 13.14
C LYS A 280 -4.27 -17.49 13.32
N GLU A 281 -3.52 -16.64 14.02
CA GLU A 281 -2.10 -16.88 14.33
C GLU A 281 -1.98 -17.97 15.41
N VAL A 282 -1.19 -18.99 15.11
CA VAL A 282 -0.78 -19.98 16.12
C VAL A 282 0.23 -19.29 17.03
N GLN A 283 -0.10 -19.16 18.31
CA GLN A 283 0.88 -18.69 19.31
C GLN A 283 2.01 -19.72 19.38
N GLN A 284 3.19 -19.34 18.98
CA GLN A 284 4.44 -20.10 19.13
C GLN A 284 5.05 -19.83 20.49
#